data_35fcc28f4de29adaa1c1cf4708273919
#
_entry.id   35fcc28f4de29adaa1c1cf4708273919
#
_cell.length_a   1.000
_cell.length_b   1.000
_cell.length_c   1.000
_cell.angle_alpha   90.00
_cell.angle_beta   90.00
_cell.angle_gamma   90.00
#
_symmetry.space_group_name_H-M   'P 1'
#
loop_
_entity.id
_entity.type
_entity.pdbx_description
1 polymer ?
#
loop_
_entity_poly.entity_id
_entity_poly.type
_entity_poly.pdbx_seq_one_letter_code
_entity_poly.pdbx_strand_id
1 'polypeptide(L)'
;MIKQTTTAFVAGAVMALSANAASAGGHGEITVGYFLEWPMPFLAAKASGAYDEALGMKVNWVSFETGTAMSAAMASGDVQISVSQGVPPFVVATSGGQDLQIVDVAVSYSENDNCVVAEALEIDKDSAGELAGKKVAVPLGTAAHYGFLRQMDHFGVDVASLQVVDMAPPEGAAALSQGAVDFACGWGGGLARMKEYGNVLLTGAEKQELGILVFDVTSAPATYIAENGDVVAKFAAVTAAANADWKANQSDEMLAVIAKESGMDVEAAGASMATFEFPSVDEQLSDAWLGGNAANFMKGVADVFVEAGSIDSALDSYEDAVNTGPLEAAKGM
;
A
#
# COMPACT_ATOMS: atom_id res chain seq x y z
N MET A 1 47.00 -54.32 -53.68
CA MET A 1 45.76 -54.17 -52.89
C MET A 1 45.81 -52.81 -52.25
N ILE A 2 45.13 -51.86 -52.84
CA ILE A 2 45.11 -50.47 -52.42
C ILE A 2 43.73 -50.23 -51.78
N LYS A 3 43.71 -49.98 -50.48
CA LYS A 3 42.46 -49.55 -49.79
C LYS A 3 42.31 -48.03 -49.87
N GLN A 4 41.29 -47.61 -50.59
CA GLN A 4 40.83 -46.26 -50.60
C GLN A 4 40.06 -45.96 -49.31
N THR A 5 40.48 -44.94 -48.59
CA THR A 5 39.77 -44.38 -47.44
C THR A 5 38.98 -43.14 -47.92
N THR A 6 37.68 -43.24 -47.85
CA THR A 6 36.74 -42.15 -48.19
C THR A 6 36.57 -41.22 -46.98
N THR A 7 36.97 -39.96 -47.09
CA THR A 7 36.76 -38.93 -46.08
C THR A 7 35.42 -38.31 -46.34
N ALA A 8 34.49 -38.44 -45.38
CA ALA A 8 33.20 -37.77 -45.42
C ALA A 8 33.34 -36.37 -44.82
N PHE A 9 33.05 -35.35 -45.61
CA PHE A 9 32.88 -33.99 -45.15
C PHE A 9 31.49 -33.84 -44.49
N VAL A 10 31.44 -33.56 -43.20
CA VAL A 10 30.24 -33.16 -42.49
C VAL A 10 30.15 -31.63 -42.58
N ALA A 11 29.23 -31.13 -43.39
CA ALA A 11 28.87 -29.72 -43.44
C ALA A 11 28.02 -29.38 -42.20
N GLY A 12 28.61 -28.71 -41.21
CA GLY A 12 27.89 -28.19 -40.05
C GLY A 12 27.06 -26.94 -40.46
N ALA A 13 25.75 -27.10 -40.47
CA ALA A 13 24.83 -25.99 -40.58
C ALA A 13 24.82 -25.21 -39.23
N VAL A 14 25.41 -24.03 -39.22
CA VAL A 14 25.27 -23.10 -38.11
C VAL A 14 23.87 -22.48 -38.20
N MET A 15 22.93 -22.95 -37.39
CA MET A 15 21.69 -22.25 -37.15
C MET A 15 22.01 -21.01 -36.30
N ALA A 16 21.97 -19.84 -36.90
CA ALA A 16 21.89 -18.57 -36.19
C ALA A 16 20.53 -18.52 -35.49
N LEU A 17 20.52 -18.77 -34.18
CA LEU A 17 19.38 -18.38 -33.34
C LEU A 17 19.34 -16.83 -33.35
N SER A 18 18.42 -16.29 -34.14
CA SER A 18 17.99 -14.91 -33.99
C SER A 18 17.29 -14.84 -32.66
N ALA A 19 17.97 -14.30 -31.62
CA ALA A 19 17.32 -13.82 -30.42
C ALA A 19 16.41 -12.67 -30.89
N ASN A 20 15.13 -12.95 -31.07
CA ASN A 20 14.12 -11.90 -31.06
C ASN A 20 14.20 -11.30 -29.65
N ALA A 21 14.85 -10.14 -29.54
CA ALA A 21 14.56 -9.23 -28.46
C ALA A 21 13.04 -8.97 -28.56
N ALA A 22 12.28 -9.56 -27.66
CA ALA A 22 10.89 -9.18 -27.47
C ALA A 22 10.94 -7.70 -27.10
N SER A 23 10.61 -6.85 -28.07
CA SER A 23 10.22 -5.47 -27.83
C SER A 23 9.07 -5.56 -26.82
N ALA A 24 9.32 -5.19 -25.58
CA ALA A 24 8.28 -4.95 -24.58
C ALA A 24 7.57 -3.64 -24.93
N GLY A 25 6.95 -3.60 -26.08
CA GLY A 25 6.08 -2.58 -26.62
C GLY A 25 4.76 -3.22 -27.00
N GLY A 26 4.18 -3.98 -26.11
CA GLY A 26 2.84 -4.53 -26.28
C GLY A 26 1.84 -3.62 -25.60
N HIS A 27 1.16 -2.79 -26.37
CA HIS A 27 -0.05 -2.09 -25.98
C HIS A 27 -1.17 -3.10 -25.68
N GLY A 28 -1.10 -3.78 -24.54
CA GLY A 28 -2.05 -4.85 -24.26
C GLY A 28 -2.71 -4.70 -22.90
N GLU A 29 -1.95 -4.72 -21.84
CA GLU A 29 -2.49 -4.74 -20.48
C GLU A 29 -1.47 -4.27 -19.44
N ILE A 30 -1.97 -3.74 -18.34
CA ILE A 30 -1.20 -3.47 -17.12
C ILE A 30 -1.86 -4.17 -15.94
N THR A 31 -1.08 -4.44 -14.90
CA THR A 31 -1.59 -4.97 -13.63
C THR A 31 -1.49 -3.91 -12.55
N VAL A 32 -2.60 -3.69 -11.84
CA VAL A 32 -2.70 -2.75 -10.73
C VAL A 32 -2.98 -3.51 -9.45
N GLY A 33 -2.14 -3.29 -8.44
CA GLY A 33 -2.33 -3.82 -7.10
C GLY A 33 -3.24 -2.92 -6.25
N TYR A 34 -4.14 -3.53 -5.46
CA TYR A 34 -5.05 -2.81 -4.55
C TYR A 34 -5.41 -3.68 -3.33
N PHE A 35 -6.23 -3.15 -2.40
CA PHE A 35 -6.71 -3.89 -1.23
C PHE A 35 -8.21 -4.14 -1.30
N LEU A 36 -8.63 -5.33 -0.87
CA LEU A 36 -10.01 -5.60 -0.47
C LEU A 36 -10.28 -5.04 0.93
N GLU A 37 -11.55 -4.90 1.29
CA GLU A 37 -12.00 -4.32 2.56
C GLU A 37 -11.42 -2.91 2.83
N TRP A 38 -11.11 -2.19 1.74
CA TRP A 38 -10.58 -0.83 1.74
C TRP A 38 -11.37 0.01 0.71
N PRO A 39 -12.52 0.57 1.13
CA PRO A 39 -13.45 1.21 0.22
C PRO A 39 -12.92 2.58 -0.22
N MET A 40 -12.71 2.74 -1.52
CA MET A 40 -12.17 3.98 -2.10
C MET A 40 -12.89 4.35 -3.40
N PRO A 41 -12.98 5.64 -3.76
CA PRO A 41 -13.70 6.09 -4.96
C PRO A 41 -13.19 5.49 -6.27
N PHE A 42 -11.88 5.18 -6.38
CA PHE A 42 -11.30 4.55 -7.56
C PHE A 42 -11.98 3.19 -7.90
N LEU A 43 -12.56 2.50 -6.92
CA LEU A 43 -13.27 1.24 -7.15
C LEU A 43 -14.53 1.43 -8.02
N ALA A 44 -15.19 2.59 -7.95
CA ALA A 44 -16.29 2.91 -8.86
C ALA A 44 -15.78 3.13 -10.29
N ALA A 45 -14.64 3.81 -10.46
CA ALA A 45 -14.00 3.98 -11.77
C ALA A 45 -13.48 2.64 -12.33
N LYS A 46 -12.96 1.75 -11.47
CA LYS A 46 -12.61 0.37 -11.82
C LYS A 46 -13.83 -0.39 -12.34
N ALA A 47 -14.94 -0.36 -11.61
CA ALA A 47 -16.17 -1.09 -11.97
C ALA A 47 -16.81 -0.59 -13.27
N SER A 48 -16.70 0.70 -13.57
CA SER A 48 -17.22 1.28 -14.82
C SER A 48 -16.32 1.05 -16.05
N GLY A 49 -15.09 0.57 -15.86
CA GLY A 49 -14.09 0.45 -16.94
C GLY A 49 -13.44 1.78 -17.34
N ALA A 50 -13.57 2.83 -16.53
CA ALA A 50 -13.02 4.15 -16.85
C ALA A 50 -11.50 4.13 -17.02
N TYR A 51 -10.79 3.29 -16.28
CA TYR A 51 -9.34 3.12 -16.48
C TYR A 51 -9.01 2.49 -17.82
N ASP A 52 -9.70 1.41 -18.21
CA ASP A 52 -9.46 0.75 -19.52
C ASP A 52 -9.71 1.74 -20.67
N GLU A 53 -10.75 2.54 -20.58
CA GLU A 53 -11.11 3.55 -21.59
C GLU A 53 -10.05 4.66 -21.67
N ALA A 54 -9.68 5.25 -20.52
CA ALA A 54 -8.74 6.38 -20.49
C ALA A 54 -7.32 5.96 -20.90
N LEU A 55 -6.88 4.77 -20.49
CA LEU A 55 -5.55 4.27 -20.83
C LEU A 55 -5.50 3.68 -22.24
N GLY A 56 -6.62 3.29 -22.82
CA GLY A 56 -6.68 2.60 -24.10
C GLY A 56 -6.09 1.19 -24.05
N MET A 57 -6.06 0.57 -22.87
CA MET A 57 -5.53 -0.77 -22.62
C MET A 57 -6.32 -1.44 -21.51
N LYS A 58 -6.20 -2.77 -21.42
CA LYS A 58 -6.83 -3.53 -20.32
C LYS A 58 -6.07 -3.32 -19.01
N VAL A 59 -6.81 -3.05 -17.92
CA VAL A 59 -6.29 -3.00 -16.58
C VAL A 59 -6.68 -4.27 -15.82
N ASN A 60 -5.69 -5.06 -15.45
CA ASN A 60 -5.87 -6.24 -14.60
C ASN A 60 -5.71 -5.82 -13.13
N TRP A 61 -6.71 -6.09 -12.33
CA TRP A 61 -6.72 -5.72 -10.91
C TRP A 61 -6.40 -6.95 -10.05
N VAL A 62 -5.41 -6.83 -9.18
CA VAL A 62 -4.99 -7.90 -8.25
C VAL A 62 -5.02 -7.37 -6.83
N SER A 63 -5.76 -8.05 -5.95
CA SER A 63 -5.83 -7.68 -4.54
C SER A 63 -4.69 -8.29 -3.73
N PHE A 64 -4.22 -7.54 -2.73
CA PHE A 64 -3.20 -7.94 -1.79
C PHE A 64 -3.71 -7.79 -0.35
N GLU A 65 -3.15 -8.56 0.57
CA GLU A 65 -3.47 -8.48 1.99
C GLU A 65 -2.57 -7.50 2.74
N THR A 66 -1.35 -7.23 2.21
CA THR A 66 -0.40 -6.29 2.80
C THR A 66 0.34 -5.48 1.74
N GLY A 67 0.77 -4.26 2.09
CA GLY A 67 1.59 -3.42 1.21
C GLY A 67 2.97 -4.01 0.94
N THR A 68 3.52 -4.80 1.86
CA THR A 68 4.80 -5.51 1.67
C THR A 68 4.68 -6.59 0.59
N ALA A 69 3.57 -7.36 0.56
CA ALA A 69 3.30 -8.31 -0.49
C ALA A 69 3.10 -7.62 -1.86
N MET A 70 2.43 -6.46 -1.88
CA MET A 70 2.27 -5.64 -3.08
C MET A 70 3.62 -5.14 -3.61
N SER A 71 4.52 -4.63 -2.74
CA SER A 71 5.88 -4.23 -3.13
C SER A 71 6.69 -5.39 -3.70
N ALA A 72 6.55 -6.59 -3.15
CA ALA A 72 7.22 -7.78 -3.69
C ALA A 72 6.75 -8.13 -5.11
N ALA A 73 5.43 -7.98 -5.39
CA ALA A 73 4.88 -8.17 -6.72
C ALA A 73 5.32 -7.07 -7.71
N MET A 74 5.54 -5.84 -7.23
CA MET A 74 6.14 -4.77 -8.04
C MET A 74 7.60 -5.06 -8.36
N ALA A 75 8.38 -5.57 -7.40
CA ALA A 75 9.78 -5.93 -7.60
C ALA A 75 9.96 -7.07 -8.62
N SER A 76 9.01 -8.02 -8.69
CA SER A 76 9.03 -9.10 -9.70
C SER A 76 8.57 -8.63 -11.09
N GLY A 77 7.97 -7.43 -11.20
CA GLY A 77 7.37 -6.91 -12.43
C GLY A 77 5.95 -7.40 -12.70
N ASP A 78 5.35 -8.14 -11.78
CA ASP A 78 3.98 -8.65 -11.92
C ASP A 78 2.92 -7.54 -11.73
N VAL A 79 3.28 -6.46 -11.03
CA VAL A 79 2.44 -5.27 -10.79
C VAL A 79 3.18 -4.02 -11.25
N GLN A 80 2.53 -3.19 -12.07
CA GLN A 80 3.09 -1.96 -12.61
C GLN A 80 2.69 -0.72 -11.80
N ILE A 81 1.50 -0.71 -11.21
CA ILE A 81 1.01 0.40 -10.38
C ILE A 81 0.41 -0.19 -9.10
N SER A 82 0.76 0.37 -7.96
CA SER A 82 0.09 0.08 -6.69
C SER A 82 -0.85 1.23 -6.33
N VAL A 83 -2.06 0.92 -5.87
CA VAL A 83 -3.01 1.92 -5.38
C VAL A 83 -3.23 1.74 -3.90
N SER A 84 -3.14 2.85 -3.17
CA SER A 84 -3.37 2.90 -1.72
C SER A 84 -2.44 1.99 -0.92
N GLN A 85 -1.17 1.95 -1.33
CA GLN A 85 -0.14 1.36 -0.49
C GLN A 85 0.23 2.34 0.61
N GLY A 86 0.22 1.90 1.87
CA GLY A 86 0.70 2.73 2.99
C GLY A 86 2.14 3.20 2.80
N VAL A 87 2.46 4.40 3.23
CA VAL A 87 3.84 4.92 3.17
C VAL A 87 4.86 4.01 3.88
N PRO A 88 4.57 3.41 5.05
CA PRO A 88 5.55 2.54 5.70
C PRO A 88 6.00 1.33 4.87
N PRO A 89 5.14 0.50 4.24
CA PRO A 89 5.62 -0.57 3.37
C PRO A 89 6.33 -0.06 2.11
N PHE A 90 5.97 1.12 1.58
CA PHE A 90 6.70 1.78 0.51
C PHE A 90 8.14 2.13 0.96
N VAL A 91 8.29 2.68 2.18
CA VAL A 91 9.61 2.98 2.78
C VAL A 91 10.45 1.73 2.98
N VAL A 92 9.85 0.63 3.45
CA VAL A 92 10.55 -0.67 3.55
C VAL A 92 11.11 -1.10 2.20
N ALA A 93 10.29 -1.02 1.15
CA ALA A 93 10.67 -1.40 -0.21
C ALA A 93 11.80 -0.53 -0.77
N THR A 94 11.69 0.81 -0.65
CA THR A 94 12.69 1.76 -1.17
C THR A 94 13.99 1.72 -0.38
N SER A 95 13.92 1.58 0.95
CA SER A 95 15.10 1.37 1.80
C SER A 95 15.81 0.03 1.48
N GLY A 96 15.06 -0.97 1.03
CA GLY A 96 15.59 -2.25 0.54
C GLY A 96 16.15 -2.20 -0.89
N GLY A 97 16.17 -1.02 -1.52
CA GLY A 97 16.76 -0.79 -2.84
C GLY A 97 15.80 -0.94 -4.02
N GLN A 98 14.48 -1.02 -3.79
CA GLN A 98 13.51 -0.94 -4.87
C GLN A 98 13.39 0.52 -5.38
N ASP A 99 13.50 0.70 -6.69
CA ASP A 99 13.38 2.01 -7.33
C ASP A 99 11.90 2.32 -7.61
N LEU A 100 11.16 2.63 -6.54
CA LEU A 100 9.75 3.00 -6.59
C LEU A 100 9.59 4.51 -6.39
N GLN A 101 8.60 5.10 -7.07
CA GLN A 101 8.24 6.50 -6.90
C GLN A 101 6.76 6.67 -6.60
N ILE A 102 6.45 7.52 -5.63
CA ILE A 102 5.11 7.99 -5.33
C ILE A 102 4.68 8.96 -6.43
N VAL A 103 3.49 8.76 -6.97
CA VAL A 103 2.91 9.61 -8.02
C VAL A 103 1.59 10.29 -7.61
N ASP A 104 1.00 9.86 -6.49
CA ASP A 104 -0.29 10.34 -6.01
C ASP A 104 -0.45 10.01 -4.53
N VAL A 105 -1.13 10.89 -3.77
CA VAL A 105 -1.64 10.60 -2.41
C VAL A 105 -3.02 10.02 -2.55
N ALA A 106 -3.15 8.72 -2.37
CA ALA A 106 -4.38 8.00 -2.60
C ALA A 106 -5.47 8.33 -1.57
N VAL A 107 -5.09 8.38 -0.29
CA VAL A 107 -6.01 8.69 0.83
C VAL A 107 -5.21 9.05 2.09
N SER A 108 -5.75 9.94 2.91
CA SER A 108 -5.31 10.20 4.29
C SER A 108 -6.36 9.70 5.26
N TYR A 109 -5.93 9.12 6.37
CA TYR A 109 -6.81 8.55 7.38
C TYR A 109 -6.10 8.46 8.74
N SER A 110 -6.87 8.34 9.82
CA SER A 110 -6.33 8.14 11.16
C SER A 110 -7.08 7.07 11.96
N GLU A 111 -8.38 6.93 11.73
CA GLU A 111 -9.25 5.99 12.46
C GLU A 111 -9.23 4.57 11.91
N ASN A 112 -8.88 4.39 10.64
CA ASN A 112 -8.94 3.09 9.94
C ASN A 112 -7.65 2.27 10.00
N ASP A 113 -6.70 2.66 10.84
CA ASP A 113 -5.49 1.91 11.18
C ASP A 113 -5.22 2.03 12.67
N ASN A 114 -5.22 0.93 13.41
CA ASN A 114 -5.02 0.96 14.85
C ASN A 114 -4.70 -0.43 15.42
N CYS A 115 -4.38 -0.47 16.72
CA CYS A 115 -4.28 -1.70 17.50
C CYS A 115 -5.48 -1.79 18.45
N VAL A 116 -6.00 -3.00 18.63
CA VAL A 116 -7.12 -3.33 19.52
C VAL A 116 -6.65 -4.31 20.57
N VAL A 117 -6.82 -3.95 21.83
CA VAL A 117 -6.53 -4.79 23.00
C VAL A 117 -7.77 -5.58 23.37
N ALA A 118 -7.63 -6.88 23.62
CA ALA A 118 -8.75 -7.75 23.99
C ALA A 118 -9.48 -7.23 25.24
N GLU A 119 -10.80 -7.11 25.17
CA GLU A 119 -11.65 -6.61 26.27
C GLU A 119 -11.41 -7.35 27.60
N ALA A 120 -11.16 -8.66 27.51
CA ALA A 120 -10.90 -9.51 28.69
C ALA A 120 -9.67 -9.12 29.51
N LEU A 121 -8.78 -8.29 28.98
CA LEU A 121 -7.60 -7.81 29.69
C LEU A 121 -7.90 -6.58 30.58
N GLU A 122 -9.01 -5.89 30.31
CA GLU A 122 -9.40 -4.67 31.02
C GLU A 122 -8.31 -3.56 31.00
N ILE A 123 -7.45 -3.57 29.95
CA ILE A 123 -6.37 -2.61 29.75
C ILE A 123 -6.91 -1.40 28.96
N ASP A 124 -6.70 -0.22 29.51
CA ASP A 124 -6.95 1.08 28.86
C ASP A 124 -5.65 1.87 28.69
N LYS A 125 -5.74 3.12 28.22
CA LYS A 125 -4.58 3.99 28.02
C LYS A 125 -3.80 4.31 29.30
N ASP A 126 -4.47 4.32 30.48
CA ASP A 126 -3.85 4.63 31.75
C ASP A 126 -3.11 3.43 32.31
N SER A 127 -3.50 2.22 31.90
CA SER A 127 -2.90 0.93 32.28
C SER A 127 -2.09 0.25 31.17
N ALA A 128 -1.80 0.98 30.06
CA ALA A 128 -1.13 0.42 28.87
C ALA A 128 0.24 -0.24 29.14
N GLY A 129 0.92 0.12 30.24
CA GLY A 129 2.14 -0.57 30.70
C GLY A 129 1.94 -2.06 31.00
N GLU A 130 0.71 -2.52 31.27
CA GLU A 130 0.37 -3.92 31.51
C GLU A 130 0.39 -4.79 30.23
N LEU A 131 0.60 -4.15 29.06
CA LEU A 131 0.85 -4.86 27.80
C LEU A 131 2.20 -5.60 27.81
N ALA A 132 3.14 -5.24 28.69
CA ALA A 132 4.44 -5.92 28.78
C ALA A 132 4.26 -7.46 28.95
N GLY A 133 4.97 -8.24 28.14
CA GLY A 133 4.87 -9.71 28.11
C GLY A 133 3.70 -10.27 27.30
N LYS A 134 2.79 -9.45 26.82
CA LYS A 134 1.61 -9.87 26.05
C LYS A 134 1.98 -10.28 24.62
N LYS A 135 1.10 -11.05 24.01
CA LYS A 135 1.22 -11.52 22.63
C LYS A 135 0.41 -10.64 21.69
N VAL A 136 1.04 -10.14 20.63
CA VAL A 136 0.42 -9.24 19.66
C VAL A 136 0.53 -9.75 18.23
N ALA A 137 -0.55 -9.64 17.46
CA ALA A 137 -0.55 -9.80 16.00
C ALA A 137 -0.29 -8.44 15.35
N VAL A 138 0.78 -8.35 14.57
CA VAL A 138 1.16 -7.11 13.84
C VAL A 138 1.55 -7.47 12.42
N PRO A 139 0.97 -6.84 11.39
CA PRO A 139 1.43 -7.03 10.01
C PRO A 139 2.74 -6.25 9.81
N LEU A 140 3.88 -6.94 9.90
CA LEU A 140 5.19 -6.32 9.93
C LEU A 140 5.51 -5.51 8.66
N GLY A 141 6.21 -4.39 8.83
CA GLY A 141 6.61 -3.51 7.73
C GLY A 141 5.48 -2.65 7.16
N THR A 142 4.28 -2.64 7.78
CA THR A 142 3.10 -1.89 7.31
C THR A 142 2.84 -0.62 8.11
N ALA A 143 1.81 0.15 7.72
CA ALA A 143 1.33 1.30 8.49
C ALA A 143 0.92 0.92 9.92
N ALA A 144 0.24 -0.23 10.10
CA ALA A 144 -0.14 -0.74 11.41
C ALA A 144 1.09 -1.09 12.27
N HIS A 145 2.17 -1.59 11.67
CA HIS A 145 3.43 -1.81 12.38
C HIS A 145 4.05 -0.49 12.85
N TYR A 146 4.12 0.51 11.97
CA TYR A 146 4.60 1.84 12.35
C TYR A 146 3.75 2.44 13.48
N GLY A 147 2.43 2.41 13.34
CA GLY A 147 1.51 2.89 14.36
C GLY A 147 1.65 2.15 15.69
N PHE A 148 1.86 0.82 15.65
CA PHE A 148 2.14 0.01 16.82
C PHE A 148 3.42 0.45 17.54
N LEU A 149 4.54 0.58 16.83
CA LEU A 149 5.82 1.01 17.41
C LEU A 149 5.69 2.38 18.08
N ARG A 150 5.04 3.34 17.41
CA ARG A 150 4.84 4.69 17.94
C ARG A 150 3.91 4.71 19.17
N GLN A 151 2.87 3.86 19.21
CA GLN A 151 2.01 3.72 20.37
C GLN A 151 2.75 3.07 21.55
N MET A 152 3.55 2.03 21.32
CA MET A 152 4.34 1.40 22.39
C MET A 152 5.37 2.36 22.97
N ASP A 153 6.06 3.13 22.14
CA ASP A 153 6.97 4.20 22.57
C ASP A 153 6.23 5.25 23.43
N HIS A 154 5.08 5.73 22.98
CA HIS A 154 4.25 6.69 23.72
C HIS A 154 3.86 6.18 25.11
N PHE A 155 3.50 4.91 25.23
CA PHE A 155 3.11 4.29 26.51
C PHE A 155 4.30 3.79 27.33
N GLY A 156 5.54 3.92 26.83
CA GLY A 156 6.75 3.41 27.48
C GLY A 156 6.79 1.88 27.58
N VAL A 157 6.14 1.17 26.67
CA VAL A 157 6.15 -0.30 26.58
C VAL A 157 7.33 -0.73 25.72
N ASP A 158 8.27 -1.46 26.30
CA ASP A 158 9.38 -2.06 25.55
C ASP A 158 8.88 -3.16 24.61
N VAL A 159 8.97 -2.92 23.31
CA VAL A 159 8.55 -3.89 22.27
C VAL A 159 9.28 -5.22 22.40
N ALA A 160 10.54 -5.23 22.89
CA ALA A 160 11.28 -6.47 23.12
C ALA A 160 10.68 -7.33 24.23
N SER A 161 9.84 -6.77 25.11
CA SER A 161 9.08 -7.51 26.10
C SER A 161 7.87 -8.23 25.55
N LEU A 162 7.41 -7.88 24.34
CA LEU A 162 6.20 -8.42 23.71
C LEU A 162 6.50 -9.68 22.88
N GLN A 163 5.49 -10.51 22.70
CA GLN A 163 5.52 -11.63 21.77
C GLN A 163 4.87 -11.20 20.44
N VAL A 164 5.64 -10.54 19.58
CA VAL A 164 5.14 -10.05 18.28
C VAL A 164 5.04 -11.22 17.29
N VAL A 165 3.87 -11.38 16.66
CA VAL A 165 3.61 -12.37 15.60
C VAL A 165 3.18 -11.64 14.35
N ASP A 166 3.86 -11.94 13.24
CA ASP A 166 3.49 -11.39 11.93
C ASP A 166 2.20 -12.04 11.41
N MET A 167 1.15 -11.23 11.27
CA MET A 167 -0.16 -11.66 10.77
C MET A 167 -0.79 -10.54 9.97
N ALA A 168 -1.38 -10.88 8.82
CA ALA A 168 -2.24 -9.96 8.07
C ALA A 168 -3.50 -9.58 8.87
N PRO A 169 -4.13 -8.42 8.63
CA PRO A 169 -5.27 -7.96 9.44
C PRO A 169 -6.43 -8.94 9.58
N PRO A 170 -6.85 -9.69 8.53
CA PRO A 170 -7.89 -10.71 8.67
C PRO A 170 -7.50 -11.85 9.63
N GLU A 171 -6.22 -12.30 9.56
CA GLU A 171 -5.68 -13.35 10.44
C GLU A 171 -5.55 -12.86 11.88
N GLY A 172 -5.06 -11.61 12.08
CA GLY A 172 -4.97 -10.95 13.37
C GLY A 172 -6.33 -10.81 14.05
N ALA A 173 -7.37 -10.44 13.29
CA ALA A 173 -8.75 -10.36 13.77
C ALA A 173 -9.27 -11.73 14.22
N ALA A 174 -9.04 -12.78 13.44
CA ALA A 174 -9.40 -14.14 13.80
C ALA A 174 -8.65 -14.63 15.05
N ALA A 175 -7.36 -14.33 15.17
CA ALA A 175 -6.55 -14.69 16.33
C ALA A 175 -7.03 -13.97 17.61
N LEU A 176 -7.38 -12.68 17.52
CA LEU A 176 -7.92 -11.90 18.63
C LEU A 176 -9.27 -12.46 19.10
N SER A 177 -10.20 -12.71 18.17
CA SER A 177 -11.51 -13.26 18.49
C SER A 177 -11.48 -14.62 19.18
N GLN A 178 -10.42 -15.40 18.94
CA GLN A 178 -10.20 -16.72 19.53
C GLN A 178 -9.36 -16.68 20.82
N GLY A 179 -8.90 -15.51 21.25
CA GLY A 179 -7.99 -15.35 22.38
C GLY A 179 -6.60 -15.97 22.15
N ALA A 180 -6.19 -16.14 20.88
CA ALA A 180 -4.87 -16.64 20.52
C ALA A 180 -3.77 -15.56 20.61
N VAL A 181 -4.16 -14.30 20.61
CA VAL A 181 -3.35 -13.12 20.89
C VAL A 181 -4.07 -12.20 21.86
N ASP A 182 -3.31 -11.40 22.61
CA ASP A 182 -3.80 -10.47 23.61
C ASP A 182 -4.27 -9.15 22.99
N PHE A 183 -3.63 -8.75 21.88
CA PHE A 183 -4.03 -7.61 21.07
C PHE A 183 -3.59 -7.80 19.60
N ALA A 184 -4.20 -7.03 18.71
CA ALA A 184 -3.91 -7.13 17.30
C ALA A 184 -3.98 -5.76 16.62
N CYS A 185 -3.11 -5.52 15.64
CA CYS A 185 -3.06 -4.30 14.86
C CYS A 185 -3.47 -4.56 13.42
N GLY A 186 -4.12 -3.58 12.78
CA GLY A 186 -4.55 -3.70 11.40
C GLY A 186 -5.38 -2.52 10.95
N TRP A 187 -6.00 -2.66 9.81
CA TRP A 187 -6.79 -1.63 9.14
C TRP A 187 -8.07 -2.18 8.51
N GLY A 188 -8.92 -1.27 8.02
CA GLY A 188 -10.10 -1.58 7.24
C GLY A 188 -11.05 -2.58 7.90
N GLY A 189 -11.56 -3.52 7.12
CA GLY A 189 -12.47 -4.56 7.61
C GLY A 189 -11.86 -5.45 8.70
N GLY A 190 -10.55 -5.74 8.63
CA GLY A 190 -9.83 -6.46 9.68
C GLY A 190 -9.90 -5.74 11.02
N LEU A 191 -9.61 -4.43 11.03
CA LEU A 191 -9.69 -3.59 12.22
C LEU A 191 -11.14 -3.48 12.75
N ALA A 192 -12.12 -3.36 11.86
CA ALA A 192 -13.53 -3.32 12.26
C ALA A 192 -13.91 -4.57 13.04
N ARG A 193 -13.53 -5.76 12.56
CA ARG A 193 -13.74 -7.02 13.27
C ARG A 193 -12.96 -7.11 14.58
N MET A 194 -11.73 -6.60 14.65
CA MET A 194 -10.97 -6.55 15.92
C MET A 194 -11.71 -5.74 16.99
N LYS A 195 -12.29 -4.60 16.61
CA LYS A 195 -13.03 -3.70 17.51
C LYS A 195 -14.29 -4.35 18.13
N GLU A 196 -14.79 -5.45 17.56
CA GLU A 196 -15.87 -6.23 18.17
C GLU A 196 -15.43 -7.01 19.42
N TYR A 197 -14.13 -7.19 19.63
CA TYR A 197 -13.55 -8.02 20.69
C TYR A 197 -12.67 -7.25 21.66
N GLY A 198 -12.60 -5.93 21.54
CA GLY A 198 -11.74 -5.13 22.41
C GLY A 198 -11.82 -3.63 22.16
N ASN A 199 -10.89 -2.91 22.73
CA ASN A 199 -10.80 -1.45 22.68
C ASN A 199 -9.48 -0.99 22.10
N VAL A 200 -9.49 0.19 21.46
CA VAL A 200 -8.29 0.94 21.10
C VAL A 200 -7.78 1.73 22.31
N LEU A 201 -6.47 1.88 22.42
CA LEU A 201 -5.87 2.71 23.47
C LEU A 201 -5.81 4.17 23.09
N LEU A 202 -5.58 4.47 21.83
CA LEU A 202 -5.59 5.81 21.26
C LEU A 202 -6.60 5.90 20.12
N THR A 203 -7.42 6.94 20.12
CA THR A 203 -8.25 7.28 18.97
C THR A 203 -7.39 7.79 17.81
N GLY A 204 -7.94 7.87 16.60
CA GLY A 204 -7.26 8.47 15.46
C GLY A 204 -6.87 9.93 15.71
N ALA A 205 -7.74 10.71 16.37
CA ALA A 205 -7.46 12.10 16.72
C ALA A 205 -6.27 12.21 17.70
N GLU A 206 -6.22 11.37 18.75
CA GLU A 206 -5.10 11.34 19.69
C GLU A 206 -3.79 10.92 19.00
N LYS A 207 -3.84 9.94 18.08
CA LYS A 207 -2.67 9.58 17.27
C LYS A 207 -2.19 10.74 16.40
N GLN A 208 -3.11 11.49 15.80
CA GLN A 208 -2.79 12.65 14.98
C GLN A 208 -2.11 13.75 15.79
N GLU A 209 -2.60 14.05 17.01
CA GLU A 209 -1.97 14.98 17.94
C GLU A 209 -0.54 14.56 18.32
N LEU A 210 -0.27 13.27 18.39
CA LEU A 210 1.05 12.70 18.65
C LEU A 210 1.95 12.63 17.40
N GLY A 211 1.46 13.11 16.25
CA GLY A 211 2.18 13.03 14.97
C GLY A 211 2.30 11.59 14.42
N ILE A 212 1.43 10.69 14.85
CA ILE A 212 1.29 9.34 14.28
C ILE A 212 0.31 9.46 13.12
N LEU A 213 0.81 9.99 12.00
CA LEU A 213 0.04 10.17 10.77
C LEU A 213 0.06 8.90 9.94
N VAL A 214 -1.00 8.69 9.18
CA VAL A 214 -1.10 7.59 8.21
C VAL A 214 -1.72 8.11 6.93
N PHE A 215 -1.09 7.81 5.82
CA PHE A 215 -1.65 8.04 4.50
C PHE A 215 -1.11 6.99 3.54
N ASP A 216 -1.86 6.77 2.49
CA ASP A 216 -1.51 5.85 1.44
C ASP A 216 -1.19 6.59 0.15
N VAL A 217 -0.41 5.93 -0.67
CA VAL A 217 0.09 6.48 -1.92
C VAL A 217 -0.19 5.55 -3.10
N THR A 218 -0.31 6.14 -4.26
CA THR A 218 -0.17 5.42 -5.53
C THR A 218 1.28 5.50 -5.94
N SER A 219 1.89 4.36 -6.29
CA SER A 219 3.29 4.30 -6.69
C SER A 219 3.51 3.38 -7.88
N ALA A 220 4.63 3.57 -8.57
CA ALA A 220 5.09 2.73 -9.66
C ALA A 220 6.63 2.67 -9.68
N PRO A 221 7.24 1.65 -10.32
CA PRO A 221 8.69 1.64 -10.56
C PRO A 221 9.11 2.86 -11.39
N ALA A 222 10.22 3.51 -11.02
CA ALA A 222 10.73 4.69 -11.71
C ALA A 222 10.98 4.43 -13.21
N THR A 223 11.48 3.23 -13.55
CA THR A 223 11.67 2.80 -14.94
C THR A 223 10.34 2.71 -15.69
N TYR A 224 9.28 2.20 -15.05
CA TYR A 224 7.95 2.14 -15.66
C TYR A 224 7.39 3.54 -15.92
N ILE A 225 7.52 4.47 -14.96
CA ILE A 225 7.09 5.86 -15.11
C ILE A 225 7.85 6.54 -16.25
N ALA A 226 9.16 6.34 -16.35
CA ALA A 226 9.99 6.93 -17.41
C ALA A 226 9.59 6.46 -18.81
N GLU A 227 9.18 5.20 -18.95
CA GLU A 227 8.77 4.61 -20.23
C GLU A 227 7.28 4.84 -20.56
N ASN A 228 6.42 5.00 -19.54
CA ASN A 228 4.96 5.03 -19.66
C ASN A 228 4.32 6.20 -18.89
N GLY A 229 4.98 7.36 -18.85
CA GLY A 229 4.54 8.51 -18.06
C GLY A 229 3.13 9.00 -18.41
N ASP A 230 2.71 8.90 -19.67
CA ASP A 230 1.36 9.24 -20.12
C ASP A 230 0.30 8.25 -19.57
N VAL A 231 0.64 6.98 -19.43
CA VAL A 231 -0.25 5.97 -18.85
C VAL A 231 -0.44 6.26 -17.36
N VAL A 232 0.66 6.56 -16.64
CA VAL A 232 0.60 6.88 -15.21
C VAL A 232 -0.15 8.19 -14.96
N ALA A 233 0.05 9.20 -15.80
CA ALA A 233 -0.68 10.47 -15.73
C ALA A 233 -2.20 10.29 -15.96
N LYS A 234 -2.60 9.52 -16.96
CA LYS A 234 -4.01 9.20 -17.22
C LYS A 234 -4.61 8.39 -16.06
N PHE A 235 -3.84 7.44 -15.51
CA PHE A 235 -4.28 6.69 -14.34
C PHE A 235 -4.57 7.62 -13.15
N ALA A 236 -3.64 8.53 -12.83
CA ALA A 236 -3.81 9.53 -11.79
C ALA A 236 -5.01 10.47 -12.06
N ALA A 237 -5.24 10.86 -13.34
CA ALA A 237 -6.38 11.69 -13.70
C ALA A 237 -7.73 11.00 -13.46
N VAL A 238 -7.86 9.71 -13.81
CA VAL A 238 -9.08 8.93 -13.52
C VAL A 238 -9.31 8.80 -12.02
N THR A 239 -8.25 8.54 -11.25
CA THR A 239 -8.32 8.47 -9.77
C THR A 239 -8.76 9.81 -9.19
N ALA A 240 -8.15 10.92 -9.62
CA ALA A 240 -8.50 12.26 -9.17
C ALA A 240 -9.96 12.63 -9.50
N ALA A 241 -10.44 12.26 -10.69
CA ALA A 241 -11.84 12.48 -11.09
C ALA A 241 -12.81 11.67 -10.21
N ALA A 242 -12.50 10.41 -9.90
CA ALA A 242 -13.33 9.58 -9.01
C ALA A 242 -13.37 10.15 -7.58
N ASN A 243 -12.24 10.62 -7.06
CA ASN A 243 -12.16 11.26 -5.75
C ASN A 243 -12.96 12.58 -5.71
N ALA A 244 -12.89 13.39 -6.77
CA ALA A 244 -13.63 14.64 -6.90
C ALA A 244 -15.15 14.39 -6.99
N ASP A 245 -15.58 13.38 -7.74
CA ASP A 245 -16.99 12.99 -7.86
C ASP A 245 -17.54 12.52 -6.51
N TRP A 246 -16.82 11.67 -5.80
CA TRP A 246 -17.20 11.27 -4.44
C TRP A 246 -17.31 12.47 -3.50
N LYS A 247 -16.32 13.35 -3.47
CA LYS A 247 -16.30 14.55 -2.61
C LYS A 247 -17.48 15.49 -2.90
N ALA A 248 -17.91 15.57 -4.16
CA ALA A 248 -19.01 16.44 -4.59
C ALA A 248 -20.39 15.84 -4.33
N ASN A 249 -20.55 14.54 -4.54
CA ASN A 249 -21.88 13.90 -4.64
C ASN A 249 -22.17 12.93 -3.50
N GLN A 250 -21.19 12.15 -3.04
CA GLN A 250 -21.36 11.10 -1.99
C GLN A 250 -22.64 10.26 -2.20
N SER A 251 -22.88 9.85 -3.47
CA SER A 251 -24.16 9.21 -3.82
C SER A 251 -24.25 7.79 -3.28
N ASP A 252 -25.44 7.37 -2.86
CA ASP A 252 -25.73 6.00 -2.41
C ASP A 252 -25.42 4.96 -3.50
N GLU A 253 -25.63 5.32 -4.78
CA GLU A 253 -25.31 4.45 -5.91
C GLU A 253 -23.80 4.22 -6.03
N MET A 254 -22.99 5.27 -5.92
CA MET A 254 -21.53 5.15 -5.96
C MET A 254 -21.03 4.36 -4.75
N LEU A 255 -21.56 4.64 -3.55
CA LEU A 255 -21.21 3.90 -2.34
C LEU A 255 -21.54 2.40 -2.48
N ALA A 256 -22.69 2.05 -3.04
CA ALA A 256 -23.05 0.65 -3.25
C ALA A 256 -22.09 -0.09 -4.20
N VAL A 257 -21.61 0.60 -5.25
CA VAL A 257 -20.58 0.06 -6.15
C VAL A 257 -19.25 -0.11 -5.42
N ILE A 258 -18.80 0.91 -4.68
CA ILE A 258 -17.55 0.86 -3.91
C ILE A 258 -17.58 -0.28 -2.88
N ALA A 259 -18.67 -0.41 -2.14
CA ALA A 259 -18.86 -1.48 -1.16
C ALA A 259 -18.76 -2.87 -1.80
N LYS A 260 -19.46 -3.07 -2.92
CA LYS A 260 -19.39 -4.33 -3.68
C LYS A 260 -17.98 -4.65 -4.16
N GLU A 261 -17.28 -3.68 -4.74
CA GLU A 261 -15.94 -3.86 -5.30
C GLU A 261 -14.87 -4.03 -4.21
N SER A 262 -15.07 -3.48 -3.03
CA SER A 262 -14.22 -3.70 -1.86
C SER A 262 -14.54 -4.98 -1.08
N GLY A 263 -15.65 -5.67 -1.42
CA GLY A 263 -16.09 -6.87 -0.70
C GLY A 263 -16.72 -6.58 0.68
N MET A 264 -17.22 -5.36 0.90
CA MET A 264 -17.83 -4.91 2.15
C MET A 264 -19.34 -4.75 1.99
N ASP A 265 -20.08 -4.77 3.12
CA ASP A 265 -21.44 -4.25 3.12
C ASP A 265 -21.44 -2.71 3.02
N VAL A 266 -22.57 -2.14 2.59
CA VAL A 266 -22.69 -0.70 2.29
C VAL A 266 -22.51 0.16 3.56
N GLU A 267 -23.01 -0.32 4.71
CA GLU A 267 -22.92 0.40 5.98
C GLU A 267 -21.47 0.48 6.46
N ALA A 268 -20.73 -0.64 6.45
CA ALA A 268 -19.33 -0.71 6.83
C ALA A 268 -18.44 0.10 5.87
N ALA A 269 -18.69 0.04 4.56
CA ALA A 269 -17.98 0.83 3.58
C ALA A 269 -18.22 2.35 3.80
N GLY A 270 -19.47 2.75 4.03
CA GLY A 270 -19.83 4.15 4.32
C GLY A 270 -19.18 4.67 5.60
N ALA A 271 -19.18 3.87 6.67
CA ALA A 271 -18.52 4.22 7.93
C ALA A 271 -17.00 4.42 7.76
N SER A 272 -16.33 3.56 6.98
CA SER A 272 -14.91 3.71 6.68
C SER A 272 -14.65 4.96 5.85
N MET A 273 -15.39 5.17 4.76
CA MET A 273 -15.21 6.34 3.87
C MET A 273 -15.50 7.68 4.54
N ALA A 274 -16.35 7.70 5.56
CA ALA A 274 -16.64 8.92 6.34
C ALA A 274 -15.41 9.43 7.12
N THR A 275 -14.39 8.60 7.32
CA THR A 275 -13.15 8.93 8.02
C THR A 275 -11.96 9.09 7.09
N PHE A 276 -12.18 9.00 5.77
CA PHE A 276 -11.16 9.17 4.74
C PHE A 276 -11.15 10.58 4.20
N GLU A 277 -9.95 11.08 3.95
CA GLU A 277 -9.73 12.34 3.24
C GLU A 277 -9.01 12.06 1.93
N PHE A 278 -9.56 12.62 0.85
CA PHE A 278 -9.01 12.51 -0.50
C PHE A 278 -8.49 13.89 -0.93
N PRO A 279 -7.18 14.17 -0.79
CA PRO A 279 -6.63 15.46 -1.19
C PRO A 279 -6.81 15.69 -2.70
N SER A 280 -7.22 16.90 -3.07
CA SER A 280 -7.25 17.30 -4.49
C SER A 280 -5.84 17.35 -5.08
N VAL A 281 -5.74 17.35 -6.40
CA VAL A 281 -4.43 17.45 -7.09
C VAL A 281 -3.63 18.66 -6.62
N ASP A 282 -4.27 19.82 -6.43
CA ASP A 282 -3.60 21.03 -5.94
C ASP A 282 -3.09 20.89 -4.50
N GLU A 283 -3.89 20.28 -3.63
CA GLU A 283 -3.47 19.98 -2.25
C GLU A 283 -2.30 19.02 -2.24
N GLN A 284 -2.34 17.95 -3.03
CA GLN A 284 -1.27 16.96 -3.12
C GLN A 284 0.07 17.55 -3.59
N LEU A 285 0.04 18.49 -4.55
CA LEU A 285 1.24 19.15 -5.07
C LEU A 285 1.82 20.21 -4.13
N SER A 286 1.11 20.54 -3.04
CA SER A 286 1.58 21.51 -2.05
C SER A 286 2.71 20.96 -1.16
N ASP A 287 3.40 21.87 -0.45
CA ASP A 287 4.43 21.51 0.53
C ASP A 287 3.90 20.62 1.67
N ALA A 288 2.58 20.63 1.92
CA ALA A 288 1.95 19.78 2.93
C ALA A 288 2.00 18.29 2.57
N TRP A 289 2.15 17.96 1.30
CA TRP A 289 2.18 16.59 0.77
C TRP A 289 3.42 16.34 -0.09
N LEU A 290 3.25 16.12 -1.39
CA LEU A 290 4.31 15.71 -2.31
C LEU A 290 5.33 16.83 -2.57
N GLY A 291 4.98 18.09 -2.34
CA GLY A 291 5.90 19.23 -2.48
C GLY A 291 7.02 19.29 -1.42
N GLY A 292 7.00 18.40 -0.41
CA GLY A 292 8.09 18.36 0.58
C GLY A 292 7.81 17.46 1.78
N ASN A 293 6.63 17.53 2.39
CA ASN A 293 6.35 16.83 3.64
C ASN A 293 6.36 15.29 3.49
N ALA A 294 5.97 14.76 2.34
CA ALA A 294 5.96 13.31 2.11
C ALA A 294 7.36 12.70 2.24
N ALA A 295 8.39 13.35 1.66
CA ALA A 295 9.78 12.89 1.77
C ALA A 295 10.29 12.93 3.22
N ASN A 296 9.96 13.99 3.96
CA ASN A 296 10.30 14.12 5.37
C ASN A 296 9.60 13.07 6.24
N PHE A 297 8.32 12.81 5.96
CA PHE A 297 7.56 11.78 6.65
C PHE A 297 8.15 10.39 6.40
N MET A 298 8.49 10.06 5.14
CA MET A 298 9.17 8.80 4.80
C MET A 298 10.49 8.62 5.56
N LYS A 299 11.28 9.69 5.69
CA LYS A 299 12.53 9.63 6.47
C LYS A 299 12.24 9.34 7.95
N GLY A 300 11.23 9.98 8.54
CA GLY A 300 10.81 9.71 9.92
C GLY A 300 10.33 8.27 10.12
N VAL A 301 9.57 7.72 9.18
CA VAL A 301 9.14 6.31 9.20
C VAL A 301 10.35 5.37 9.14
N ALA A 302 11.30 5.64 8.24
CA ALA A 302 12.51 4.85 8.10
C ALA A 302 13.34 4.84 9.39
N ASP A 303 13.50 6.00 10.03
CA ASP A 303 14.25 6.12 11.28
C ASP A 303 13.63 5.28 12.41
N VAL A 304 12.29 5.30 12.54
CA VAL A 304 11.56 4.43 13.50
C VAL A 304 11.79 2.96 13.18
N PHE A 305 11.77 2.56 11.92
CA PHE A 305 11.99 1.17 11.53
C PHE A 305 13.44 0.71 11.70
N VAL A 306 14.43 1.60 11.52
CA VAL A 306 15.85 1.32 11.83
C VAL A 306 16.03 1.13 13.33
N GLU A 307 15.47 2.03 14.15
CA GLU A 307 15.55 1.95 15.62
C GLU A 307 14.90 0.65 16.15
N ALA A 308 13.79 0.24 15.56
CA ALA A 308 13.10 -1.02 15.90
C ALA A 308 13.80 -2.26 15.31
N GLY A 309 14.85 -2.11 14.50
CA GLY A 309 15.53 -3.23 13.83
C GLY A 309 14.67 -3.89 12.73
N SER A 310 13.65 -3.20 12.23
CA SER A 310 12.74 -3.70 11.19
C SER A 310 13.31 -3.55 9.78
N ILE A 311 14.22 -2.59 9.56
CA ILE A 311 15.04 -2.43 8.37
C ILE A 311 16.50 -2.16 8.77
N ASP A 312 17.44 -2.56 7.91
CA ASP A 312 18.88 -2.44 8.21
C ASP A 312 19.37 -0.98 8.18
N SER A 313 18.83 -0.17 7.26
CA SER A 313 19.23 1.23 7.06
C SER A 313 18.14 2.04 6.38
N ALA A 314 18.10 3.33 6.69
CA ALA A 314 17.31 4.32 5.98
C ALA A 314 18.14 4.94 4.82
N LEU A 315 17.45 5.47 3.80
CA LEU A 315 18.08 6.35 2.82
C LEU A 315 18.43 7.71 3.48
N ASP A 316 19.42 8.40 2.96
CA ASP A 316 19.76 9.76 3.41
C ASP A 316 18.61 10.75 3.13
N SER A 317 17.92 10.60 2.00
CA SER A 317 16.74 11.35 1.59
C SER A 317 15.77 10.46 0.81
N TYR A 318 14.47 10.79 0.86
CA TYR A 318 13.40 10.16 0.08
C TYR A 318 12.83 11.12 -0.98
N GLU A 319 13.49 12.25 -1.27
CA GLU A 319 13.04 13.19 -2.30
C GLU A 319 12.96 12.55 -3.68
N ASP A 320 13.94 11.72 -4.05
CA ASP A 320 13.96 11.00 -5.33
C ASP A 320 12.86 9.91 -5.43
N ALA A 321 12.27 9.52 -4.31
CA ALA A 321 11.15 8.60 -4.25
C ALA A 321 9.78 9.29 -4.44
N VAL A 322 9.76 10.60 -4.72
CA VAL A 322 8.55 11.37 -5.04
C VAL A 322 8.65 11.89 -6.48
N ASN A 323 7.64 11.62 -7.29
CA ASN A 323 7.57 12.08 -8.68
C ASN A 323 6.21 12.75 -8.95
N THR A 324 6.17 14.07 -8.91
CA THR A 324 4.96 14.86 -9.15
C THR A 324 4.57 14.98 -10.62
N GLY A 325 5.49 14.64 -11.54
CA GLY A 325 5.29 14.83 -12.98
C GLY A 325 3.99 14.20 -13.54
N PRO A 326 3.67 12.92 -13.24
CA PRO A 326 2.40 12.32 -13.66
C PRO A 326 1.17 13.06 -13.13
N LEU A 327 1.20 13.52 -11.87
CA LEU A 327 0.08 14.23 -11.24
C LEU A 327 -0.07 15.65 -11.80
N GLU A 328 1.04 16.34 -12.11
CA GLU A 328 1.03 17.64 -12.79
C GLU A 328 0.46 17.52 -14.20
N ALA A 329 0.81 16.46 -14.93
CA ALA A 329 0.24 16.18 -16.25
C ALA A 329 -1.26 15.85 -16.15
N ALA A 330 -1.69 15.10 -15.14
CA ALA A 330 -3.08 14.76 -14.89
C ALA A 330 -3.96 16.00 -14.67
N LYS A 331 -3.43 17.06 -14.06
CA LYS A 331 -4.14 18.33 -13.83
C LYS A 331 -4.62 19.02 -15.12
N GLY A 332 -3.99 18.74 -16.26
CA GLY A 332 -4.32 19.29 -17.56
C GLY A 332 -5.30 18.43 -18.38
N MET A 333 -5.71 17.27 -17.88
CA MET A 333 -6.60 16.32 -18.55
C MET A 333 -8.03 16.49 -18.05
#